data_d0af26b21d00600759cf3ae91cb31850
#
_entry.id   d0af26b21d00600759cf3ae91cb31850
#
_cell.length_a   1.000
_cell.length_b   1.000
_cell.length_c   1.000
_cell.angle_alpha   90.00
_cell.angle_beta   90.00
_cell.angle_gamma   90.00
#
_symmetry.space_group_name_H-M   'P 1'
#
loop_
_entity.id
_entity.type
_entity.pdbx_description
1 polymer ?
#
loop_
_entity_poly.entity_id
_entity_poly.type
_entity_poly.pdbx_seq_one_letter_code
_entity_poly.pdbx_strand_id
1 'polypeptide(L)'
;MFNFKKTSIFQHKEEIEVPQYSFEDFPRESHVLAVWGSPGCGKTVTATKLAQYLASRKKDVAIIYCDMMTPMLHCVCPPSELEELHSLGSILSAAHPSPPLIKANVVCHRRNSHLVMLGLKKSENLYSYPAFDEQIAEEFIDNVRELAPYVILDCSSYIAFDILSAVSLMKADTVLRMVSCDLKGVSYLASQLPLLNGEQWNSDKHIRIAGNLQKYQAVDNLAQAMGGLSYQIPHAEEVEQQFLSGNLYKDLTAKQSRVFQKMIIQIAEEVFDV
;
A
#
# COMPACT_ATOMS: atom_id res chain seq x y z
N MET A 1 -44.64 -56.17 -1.90
CA MET A 1 -43.26 -56.19 -1.37
C MET A 1 -42.36 -55.38 -2.32
N PHE A 2 -42.26 -54.08 -2.11
CA PHE A 2 -41.50 -53.21 -3.01
C PHE A 2 -40.21 -52.83 -2.32
N ASN A 3 -39.09 -53.21 -2.94
CA ASN A 3 -37.74 -52.93 -2.48
C ASN A 3 -37.29 -51.56 -3.00
N PHE A 4 -37.19 -50.54 -2.14
CA PHE A 4 -36.60 -49.26 -2.46
C PHE A 4 -35.08 -49.33 -2.21
N LYS A 5 -34.30 -49.37 -3.30
CA LYS A 5 -32.85 -49.10 -3.23
C LYS A 5 -32.63 -47.61 -2.96
N LYS A 6 -32.07 -47.28 -1.82
CA LYS A 6 -31.53 -45.94 -1.50
C LYS A 6 -30.29 -45.68 -2.35
N THR A 7 -30.40 -44.82 -3.35
CA THR A 7 -29.24 -44.25 -4.05
C THR A 7 -28.74 -43.09 -3.23
N SER A 8 -27.53 -43.20 -2.68
CA SER A 8 -26.83 -42.12 -1.99
C SER A 8 -26.44 -41.07 -3.00
N ILE A 9 -26.98 -39.85 -2.89
CA ILE A 9 -26.58 -38.69 -3.64
C ILE A 9 -25.64 -37.91 -2.73
N PHE A 10 -24.42 -38.38 -2.56
CA PHE A 10 -23.31 -37.54 -2.11
C PHE A 10 -22.39 -37.38 -3.30
N GLN A 11 -22.53 -36.26 -4.01
CA GLN A 11 -21.50 -35.76 -4.89
C GLN A 11 -20.31 -35.36 -4.01
N HIS A 12 -19.14 -35.95 -4.27
CA HIS A 12 -17.88 -35.46 -3.79
C HIS A 12 -17.73 -34.01 -4.32
N LYS A 13 -17.89 -33.02 -3.44
CA LYS A 13 -17.30 -31.73 -3.66
C LYS A 13 -15.78 -31.97 -3.68
N GLU A 14 -15.15 -31.77 -4.82
CA GLU A 14 -13.71 -31.53 -4.87
C GLU A 14 -13.46 -30.36 -3.90
N GLU A 15 -12.74 -30.64 -2.83
CA GLU A 15 -12.19 -29.60 -1.96
C GLU A 15 -11.24 -28.80 -2.85
N ILE A 16 -11.64 -27.58 -3.19
CA ILE A 16 -10.73 -26.59 -3.72
C ILE A 16 -9.74 -26.36 -2.59
N GLU A 17 -8.51 -26.86 -2.74
CA GLU A 17 -7.41 -26.52 -1.86
C GLU A 17 -7.27 -24.99 -1.87
N VAL A 18 -7.78 -24.35 -0.83
CA VAL A 18 -7.48 -22.95 -0.55
C VAL A 18 -5.98 -22.90 -0.28
N PRO A 19 -5.19 -22.09 -0.99
CA PRO A 19 -3.77 -21.99 -0.73
C PRO A 19 -3.57 -21.60 0.74
N GLN A 20 -3.15 -22.53 1.56
CA GLN A 20 -2.71 -22.26 2.93
C GLN A 20 -1.39 -21.51 2.80
N TYR A 21 -1.41 -20.20 3.04
CA TYR A 21 -0.20 -19.43 3.18
C TYR A 21 0.57 -19.96 4.39
N SER A 22 1.67 -20.64 4.15
CA SER A 22 2.61 -21.01 5.19
C SER A 22 3.49 -19.80 5.51
N PHE A 23 3.06 -18.98 6.46
CA PHE A 23 3.87 -17.86 6.98
C PHE A 23 5.01 -18.31 7.91
N GLU A 24 5.42 -19.59 7.87
CA GLU A 24 6.29 -20.18 8.90
C GLU A 24 7.78 -19.89 8.72
N ASP A 25 8.23 -19.34 7.56
CA ASP A 25 9.67 -19.21 7.25
C ASP A 25 10.09 -17.82 6.71
N PHE A 26 9.47 -16.73 7.14
CA PHE A 26 9.96 -15.41 6.76
C PHE A 26 11.19 -15.00 7.57
N PRO A 27 12.28 -14.54 6.93
CA PRO A 27 13.42 -13.99 7.64
C PRO A 27 12.95 -12.81 8.52
N ARG A 28 13.55 -12.68 9.72
CA ARG A 28 13.20 -11.68 10.73
C ARG A 28 13.45 -10.21 10.30
N GLU A 29 13.99 -9.99 9.12
CA GLU A 29 14.30 -8.67 8.55
C GLU A 29 13.36 -8.38 7.37
N SER A 30 12.18 -7.85 7.69
CA SER A 30 11.30 -7.28 6.67
C SER A 30 11.72 -5.85 6.36
N HIS A 31 11.65 -5.43 5.09
CA HIS A 31 11.84 -4.05 4.69
C HIS A 31 10.48 -3.33 4.61
N VAL A 32 10.31 -2.29 5.40
CA VAL A 32 9.09 -1.48 5.44
C VAL A 32 9.33 -0.17 4.70
N LEU A 33 8.55 0.04 3.64
CA LEU A 33 8.53 1.26 2.83
C LEU A 33 7.27 2.07 3.12
N ALA A 34 7.40 3.31 3.56
CA ALA A 34 6.29 4.25 3.61
C ALA A 34 6.26 5.15 2.37
N VAL A 35 5.08 5.32 1.77
CA VAL A 35 4.85 6.23 0.64
C VAL A 35 3.99 7.39 1.10
N TRP A 36 4.57 8.58 1.15
CA TRP A 36 3.93 9.78 1.68
C TRP A 36 4.19 11.00 0.79
N GLY A 37 3.31 12.01 0.86
CA GLY A 37 3.53 13.25 0.14
C GLY A 37 2.25 14.01 -0.20
N SER A 38 2.35 14.97 -1.13
CA SER A 38 1.27 15.89 -1.44
C SER A 38 0.03 15.19 -2.03
N PRO A 39 -1.17 15.73 -1.82
CA PRO A 39 -2.37 15.24 -2.52
C PRO A 39 -2.19 15.27 -4.03
N GLY A 40 -2.63 14.21 -4.72
CA GLY A 40 -2.58 14.12 -6.19
C GLY A 40 -1.21 13.79 -6.80
N CYS A 41 -0.15 13.63 -6.00
CA CYS A 41 1.19 13.27 -6.53
C CYS A 41 1.35 11.78 -6.92
N GLY A 42 0.32 10.95 -6.77
CA GLY A 42 0.35 9.54 -7.20
C GLY A 42 0.89 8.57 -6.16
N LYS A 43 0.82 8.87 -4.85
CA LYS A 43 1.24 7.97 -3.75
C LYS A 43 0.67 6.56 -3.90
N THR A 44 -0.65 6.44 -3.82
CA THR A 44 -1.38 5.16 -3.90
C THR A 44 -1.07 4.40 -5.19
N VAL A 45 -0.97 5.12 -6.30
CA VAL A 45 -0.57 4.54 -7.60
C VAL A 45 0.83 3.94 -7.50
N THR A 46 1.78 4.70 -6.98
CA THR A 46 3.18 4.25 -6.82
C THR A 46 3.27 3.07 -5.87
N ALA A 47 2.67 3.16 -4.68
CA ALA A 47 2.63 2.08 -3.69
C ALA A 47 2.05 0.78 -4.29
N THR A 48 0.90 0.89 -4.96
CA THR A 48 0.23 -0.25 -5.60
C THR A 48 1.07 -0.86 -6.72
N LYS A 49 1.70 -0.03 -7.58
CA LYS A 49 2.55 -0.52 -8.68
C LYS A 49 3.86 -1.13 -8.21
N LEU A 50 4.44 -0.65 -7.11
CA LEU A 50 5.58 -1.30 -6.46
C LEU A 50 5.18 -2.66 -5.89
N ALA A 51 4.07 -2.76 -5.18
CA ALA A 51 3.54 -4.02 -4.67
C ALA A 51 3.25 -5.02 -5.81
N GLN A 52 2.61 -4.55 -6.90
CA GLN A 52 2.36 -5.37 -8.08
C GLN A 52 3.65 -5.90 -8.69
N TYR A 53 4.68 -5.06 -8.84
CA TYR A 53 5.97 -5.46 -9.39
C TYR A 53 6.63 -6.54 -8.53
N LEU A 54 6.75 -6.33 -7.22
CA LEU A 54 7.32 -7.32 -6.29
C LEU A 54 6.58 -8.66 -6.37
N ALA A 55 5.26 -8.62 -6.29
CA ALA A 55 4.43 -9.83 -6.37
C ALA A 55 4.55 -10.54 -7.73
N SER A 56 4.72 -9.81 -8.85
CA SER A 56 4.98 -10.39 -10.17
C SER A 56 6.33 -11.10 -10.25
N ARG A 57 7.29 -10.70 -9.40
CA ARG A 57 8.61 -11.34 -9.24
C ARG A 57 8.58 -12.47 -8.21
N LYS A 58 7.39 -12.92 -7.78
CA LYS A 58 7.18 -13.96 -6.75
C LYS A 58 7.79 -13.58 -5.40
N LYS A 59 7.81 -12.30 -5.08
CA LYS A 59 8.20 -11.79 -3.77
C LYS A 59 6.93 -11.58 -2.95
N ASP A 60 6.88 -12.13 -1.75
CA ASP A 60 5.75 -11.94 -0.85
C ASP A 60 5.73 -10.51 -0.33
N VAL A 61 4.63 -9.81 -0.59
CA VAL A 61 4.46 -8.40 -0.26
C VAL A 61 3.12 -8.15 0.44
N ALA A 62 3.17 -7.35 1.50
CA ALA A 62 2.00 -6.80 2.14
C ALA A 62 1.90 -5.30 1.83
N ILE A 63 0.72 -4.85 1.36
CA ILE A 63 0.44 -3.43 1.20
C ILE A 63 -0.67 -3.00 2.15
N ILE A 64 -0.44 -1.91 2.88
CA ILE A 64 -1.36 -1.35 3.84
C ILE A 64 -1.78 0.05 3.37
N TYR A 65 -3.08 0.23 3.12
CA TYR A 65 -3.67 1.53 2.80
C TYR A 65 -4.03 2.23 4.11
N CYS A 66 -3.14 3.12 4.56
CA CYS A 66 -3.21 3.76 5.87
C CYS A 66 -4.18 4.95 5.94
N ASP A 67 -4.77 5.40 4.81
CA ASP A 67 -5.73 6.51 4.83
C ASP A 67 -7.02 6.08 5.53
N MET A 68 -7.19 6.55 6.76
CA MET A 68 -8.35 6.25 7.61
C MET A 68 -9.60 7.07 7.25
N MET A 69 -9.52 7.98 6.28
CA MET A 69 -10.64 8.80 5.83
C MET A 69 -11.19 8.34 4.48
N THR A 70 -10.34 7.73 3.65
CA THR A 70 -10.70 7.30 2.29
C THR A 70 -10.36 5.82 2.07
N PRO A 71 -11.34 4.91 2.14
CA PRO A 71 -11.11 3.49 1.89
C PRO A 71 -10.57 3.23 0.48
N MET A 72 -9.37 2.67 0.36
CA MET A 72 -8.69 2.52 -0.92
C MET A 72 -8.81 1.14 -1.56
N LEU A 73 -9.06 0.07 -0.82
CA LEU A 73 -9.09 -1.30 -1.35
C LEU A 73 -9.92 -1.45 -2.63
N HIS A 74 -11.16 -0.96 -2.61
CA HIS A 74 -12.08 -1.03 -3.78
C HIS A 74 -11.77 0.00 -4.88
N CYS A 75 -10.91 0.99 -4.60
CA CYS A 75 -10.44 1.96 -5.59
C CYS A 75 -9.26 1.43 -6.41
N VAL A 76 -8.52 0.46 -5.88
CA VAL A 76 -7.32 -0.09 -6.50
C VAL A 76 -7.53 -1.48 -7.11
N CYS A 77 -8.48 -2.25 -6.55
CA CYS A 77 -8.76 -3.62 -6.96
C CYS A 77 -10.27 -3.91 -7.00
N PRO A 78 -10.79 -4.53 -8.07
CA PRO A 78 -12.20 -4.89 -8.13
C PRO A 78 -12.54 -5.92 -7.04
N PRO A 79 -13.72 -5.85 -6.40
CA PRO A 79 -14.15 -6.83 -5.40
C PRO A 79 -14.12 -8.28 -5.88
N SER A 80 -14.31 -8.51 -7.19
CA SER A 80 -14.24 -9.84 -7.79
C SER A 80 -12.85 -10.47 -7.79
N GLU A 81 -11.80 -9.67 -7.61
CA GLU A 81 -10.41 -10.11 -7.55
C GLU A 81 -9.87 -10.19 -6.11
N LEU A 82 -10.69 -9.81 -5.13
CA LEU A 82 -10.38 -9.93 -3.70
C LEU A 82 -11.08 -11.13 -3.09
N GLU A 83 -10.46 -11.74 -2.09
CA GLU A 83 -11.11 -12.70 -1.22
C GLU A 83 -12.07 -12.00 -0.24
N GLU A 84 -12.42 -12.65 0.86
CA GLU A 84 -13.29 -12.06 1.86
C GLU A 84 -12.70 -10.74 2.39
N LEU A 85 -13.54 -9.69 2.43
CA LEU A 85 -13.09 -8.36 2.85
C LEU A 85 -13.12 -8.25 4.37
N HIS A 86 -11.94 -8.12 4.96
CA HIS A 86 -11.73 -7.72 6.34
C HIS A 86 -11.34 -6.23 6.42
N SER A 87 -11.39 -5.64 7.59
CA SER A 87 -11.11 -4.21 7.76
C SER A 87 -9.89 -3.97 8.64
N LEU A 88 -9.03 -3.07 8.20
CA LEU A 88 -7.94 -2.51 9.01
C LEU A 88 -8.47 -1.90 10.33
N GLY A 89 -9.65 -1.26 10.27
CA GLY A 89 -10.28 -0.68 11.47
C GLY A 89 -10.57 -1.71 12.55
N SER A 90 -10.90 -2.95 12.19
CA SER A 90 -11.10 -4.05 13.17
C SER A 90 -9.82 -4.41 13.92
N ILE A 91 -8.67 -4.27 13.28
CA ILE A 91 -7.36 -4.52 13.91
C ILE A 91 -7.00 -3.38 14.85
N LEU A 92 -7.12 -2.13 14.38
CA LEU A 92 -6.72 -0.93 15.12
C LEU A 92 -7.64 -0.63 16.31
N SER A 93 -8.86 -1.15 16.33
CA SER A 93 -9.79 -1.05 17.46
C SER A 93 -9.60 -2.12 18.53
N ALA A 94 -8.72 -3.08 18.31
CA ALA A 94 -8.37 -4.07 19.32
C ALA A 94 -7.39 -3.48 20.35
N ALA A 95 -7.45 -3.98 21.59
CA ALA A 95 -6.52 -3.58 22.63
C ALA A 95 -5.05 -3.90 22.29
N HIS A 96 -4.83 -4.94 21.48
CA HIS A 96 -3.52 -5.35 20.99
C HIS A 96 -3.65 -5.86 19.55
N PRO A 97 -3.07 -5.18 18.54
CA PRO A 97 -3.04 -5.62 17.14
C PRO A 97 -2.01 -6.76 16.94
N SER A 98 -2.28 -7.92 17.52
CA SER A 98 -1.36 -9.07 17.50
C SER A 98 -1.19 -9.67 16.10
N PRO A 99 -0.05 -10.34 15.80
CA PRO A 99 0.17 -10.97 14.51
C PRO A 99 -0.94 -11.94 14.07
N PRO A 100 -1.52 -12.81 14.96
CA PRO A 100 -2.66 -13.65 14.57
C PRO A 100 -3.89 -12.86 14.17
N LEU A 101 -4.20 -11.74 14.86
CA LEU A 101 -5.32 -10.88 14.53
C LEU A 101 -5.09 -10.20 13.17
N ILE A 102 -3.87 -9.71 12.92
CA ILE A 102 -3.51 -9.09 11.64
C ILE A 102 -3.64 -10.13 10.52
N LYS A 103 -3.06 -11.32 10.67
CA LYS A 103 -3.15 -12.42 9.69
C LYS A 103 -4.59 -12.83 9.39
N ALA A 104 -5.47 -12.84 10.39
CA ALA A 104 -6.89 -13.16 10.21
C ALA A 104 -7.69 -12.06 9.46
N ASN A 105 -7.12 -10.86 9.32
CA ASN A 105 -7.77 -9.71 8.69
C ASN A 105 -7.12 -9.27 7.37
N VAL A 106 -6.11 -9.97 6.87
CA VAL A 106 -5.55 -9.68 5.54
C VAL A 106 -6.57 -9.99 4.45
N VAL A 107 -6.53 -9.21 3.39
CA VAL A 107 -7.31 -9.42 2.17
C VAL A 107 -6.37 -9.95 1.10
N CYS A 108 -6.61 -11.19 0.64
CA CYS A 108 -5.78 -11.82 -0.38
C CYS A 108 -6.27 -11.46 -1.79
N HIS A 109 -5.33 -11.33 -2.73
CA HIS A 109 -5.65 -11.15 -4.13
C HIS A 109 -5.84 -12.51 -4.80
N ARG A 110 -7.03 -12.82 -5.35
CA ARG A 110 -7.40 -14.14 -5.89
C ARG A 110 -6.47 -14.68 -6.98
N ARG A 111 -5.83 -13.80 -7.74
CA ARG A 111 -4.95 -14.19 -8.87
C ARG A 111 -3.47 -14.06 -8.57
N ASN A 112 -3.10 -13.56 -7.41
CA ASN A 112 -1.70 -13.37 -7.04
C ASN A 112 -1.47 -13.74 -5.57
N SER A 113 -0.98 -14.95 -5.36
CA SER A 113 -0.72 -15.51 -4.03
C SER A 113 0.42 -14.83 -3.28
N HIS A 114 1.20 -13.98 -3.94
CA HIS A 114 2.31 -13.22 -3.34
C HIS A 114 1.90 -11.82 -2.88
N LEU A 115 0.59 -11.50 -2.90
CA LEU A 115 0.08 -10.18 -2.55
C LEU A 115 -1.03 -10.27 -1.51
N VAL A 116 -0.81 -9.65 -0.35
CA VAL A 116 -1.82 -9.44 0.67
C VAL A 116 -2.03 -7.94 0.92
N MET A 117 -3.24 -7.57 1.27
CA MET A 117 -3.65 -6.17 1.42
C MET A 117 -4.34 -5.95 2.76
N LEU A 118 -4.18 -4.76 3.33
CA LEU A 118 -4.96 -4.25 4.44
C LEU A 118 -5.47 -2.85 4.13
N GLY A 119 -6.68 -2.54 4.56
CA GLY A 119 -7.28 -1.21 4.40
C GLY A 119 -8.71 -1.19 4.95
N LEU A 120 -9.32 -0.02 4.97
CA LEU A 120 -10.73 0.11 5.34
C LEU A 120 -11.63 -0.46 4.24
N LYS A 121 -12.78 -1.01 4.65
CA LYS A 121 -13.85 -1.41 3.73
C LYS A 121 -14.56 -0.18 3.16
N LYS A 122 -15.24 -0.37 2.06
CA LYS A 122 -16.09 0.65 1.45
C LYS A 122 -17.09 1.20 2.46
N SER A 123 -17.22 2.52 2.49
CA SER A 123 -18.11 3.28 3.38
C SER A 123 -17.68 3.33 4.85
N GLU A 124 -16.52 2.81 5.20
CA GLU A 124 -15.91 3.01 6.52
C GLU A 124 -15.02 4.26 6.54
N ASN A 125 -14.76 4.75 7.73
CA ASN A 125 -13.79 5.81 8.01
C ASN A 125 -13.32 5.70 9.47
N LEU A 126 -12.44 6.60 9.90
CA LEU A 126 -11.92 6.64 11.27
C LEU A 126 -13.02 6.58 12.34
N TYR A 127 -14.17 7.20 12.11
CA TYR A 127 -15.29 7.25 13.06
C TYR A 127 -16.15 5.97 13.04
N SER A 128 -15.90 5.03 12.14
CA SER A 128 -16.60 3.74 12.11
C SER A 128 -16.12 2.79 13.22
N TYR A 129 -15.03 3.13 13.89
CA TYR A 129 -14.35 2.32 14.89
C TYR A 129 -14.02 3.14 16.15
N PRO A 130 -13.82 2.50 17.31
CA PRO A 130 -13.22 3.15 18.47
C PRO A 130 -11.89 3.80 18.10
N ALA A 131 -11.61 4.96 18.71
CA ALA A 131 -10.34 5.64 18.51
C ALA A 131 -9.18 4.79 19.03
N PHE A 132 -8.08 4.78 18.30
CA PHE A 132 -6.81 4.19 18.70
C PHE A 132 -5.77 5.29 18.91
N ASP A 133 -4.76 5.00 19.71
CA ASP A 133 -3.67 5.91 20.02
C ASP A 133 -2.37 5.55 19.27
N GLU A 134 -1.33 6.32 19.54
CA GLU A 134 -0.01 6.14 18.94
C GLU A 134 0.59 4.77 19.30
N GLN A 135 0.38 4.29 20.53
CA GLN A 135 0.90 3.00 20.98
C GLN A 135 0.31 1.84 20.19
N ILE A 136 -1.00 1.85 19.93
CA ILE A 136 -1.69 0.86 19.08
C ILE A 136 -1.17 0.92 17.66
N ALA A 137 -0.96 2.12 17.10
CA ALA A 137 -0.39 2.28 15.76
C ALA A 137 1.05 1.76 15.69
N GLU A 138 1.89 2.02 16.70
CA GLU A 138 3.26 1.49 16.77
C GLU A 138 3.27 -0.03 16.84
N GLU A 139 2.49 -0.62 17.75
CA GLU A 139 2.37 -2.08 17.88
C GLU A 139 1.89 -2.72 16.58
N PHE A 140 0.93 -2.08 15.88
CA PHE A 140 0.47 -2.55 14.59
C PHE A 140 1.60 -2.53 13.54
N ILE A 141 2.34 -1.42 13.39
CA ILE A 141 3.43 -1.32 12.40
C ILE A 141 4.56 -2.29 12.73
N ASP A 142 4.89 -2.50 14.00
CA ASP A 142 5.90 -3.49 14.41
C ASP A 142 5.45 -4.91 14.06
N ASN A 143 4.17 -5.23 14.24
CA ASN A 143 3.62 -6.56 13.97
C ASN A 143 3.34 -6.83 12.47
N VAL A 144 3.08 -5.82 11.64
CA VAL A 144 2.92 -6.05 10.18
C VAL A 144 4.21 -6.47 9.50
N ARG A 145 5.36 -6.23 10.12
CA ARG A 145 6.66 -6.75 9.65
C ARG A 145 6.69 -8.28 9.58
N GLU A 146 5.85 -8.96 10.37
CA GLU A 146 5.74 -10.42 10.35
C GLU A 146 4.85 -10.96 9.20
N LEU A 147 4.19 -10.08 8.44
CA LEU A 147 3.31 -10.51 7.36
C LEU A 147 4.07 -10.94 6.10
N ALA A 148 5.13 -10.22 5.76
CA ALA A 148 5.87 -10.42 4.53
C ALA A 148 7.28 -9.81 4.62
N PRO A 149 8.25 -10.29 3.79
CA PRO A 149 9.57 -9.67 3.67
C PRO A 149 9.51 -8.22 3.17
N TYR A 150 8.49 -7.88 2.40
CA TYR A 150 8.29 -6.54 1.83
C TYR A 150 6.96 -5.98 2.29
N VAL A 151 6.99 -4.86 3.01
CA VAL A 151 5.80 -4.17 3.51
C VAL A 151 5.76 -2.77 2.92
N ILE A 152 4.64 -2.40 2.30
CA ILE A 152 4.43 -1.08 1.71
C ILE A 152 3.27 -0.39 2.43
N LEU A 153 3.52 0.79 2.97
CA LEU A 153 2.54 1.62 3.69
C LEU A 153 2.15 2.81 2.81
N ASP A 154 0.94 2.80 2.26
CA ASP A 154 0.38 3.93 1.49
C ASP A 154 -0.24 4.94 2.47
N CYS A 155 0.49 6.00 2.79
CA CYS A 155 0.16 6.94 3.85
C CYS A 155 -0.75 8.08 3.34
N SER A 156 -1.63 8.56 4.22
CA SER A 156 -2.37 9.80 4.04
C SER A 156 -1.43 10.99 3.84
N SER A 157 -1.91 12.03 3.14
CA SER A 157 -1.15 13.27 3.01
C SER A 157 -1.05 14.08 4.30
N TYR A 158 -2.00 13.92 5.23
CA TYR A 158 -2.19 14.82 6.39
C TYR A 158 -1.78 14.14 7.70
N ILE A 159 -0.47 13.93 7.89
CA ILE A 159 0.09 13.24 9.06
C ILE A 159 -0.25 13.89 10.41
N ALA A 160 -0.54 15.19 10.44
CA ALA A 160 -0.97 15.86 11.67
C ALA A 160 -2.34 15.38 12.20
N PHE A 161 -3.15 14.75 11.34
CA PHE A 161 -4.50 14.28 11.67
C PHE A 161 -4.66 12.76 11.51
N ASP A 162 -3.61 12.08 11.08
CA ASP A 162 -3.60 10.64 10.83
C ASP A 162 -2.44 9.99 11.58
N ILE A 163 -2.73 9.50 12.78
CA ILE A 163 -1.76 8.85 13.66
C ILE A 163 -1.10 7.66 12.96
N LEU A 164 -1.87 6.83 12.24
CA LEU A 164 -1.32 5.66 11.58
C LEU A 164 -0.29 6.04 10.52
N SER A 165 -0.59 7.05 9.69
CA SER A 165 0.36 7.55 8.70
C SER A 165 1.59 8.21 9.34
N ALA A 166 1.42 8.94 10.45
CA ALA A 166 2.54 9.54 11.17
C ALA A 166 3.49 8.46 11.72
N VAL A 167 2.96 7.47 12.42
CA VAL A 167 3.72 6.33 12.95
C VAL A 167 4.36 5.52 11.82
N SER A 168 3.65 5.33 10.70
CA SER A 168 4.20 4.67 9.51
C SER A 168 5.47 5.35 9.02
N LEU A 169 5.49 6.68 8.95
CA LEU A 169 6.69 7.43 8.56
C LEU A 169 7.83 7.27 9.57
N MET A 170 7.52 7.28 10.87
CA MET A 170 8.53 7.12 11.92
C MET A 170 9.16 5.72 11.92
N LYS A 171 8.35 4.68 11.77
CA LYS A 171 8.75 3.27 11.89
C LYS A 171 9.28 2.63 10.59
N ALA A 172 8.99 3.19 9.40
CA ALA A 172 9.47 2.67 8.13
C ALA A 172 11.00 2.70 8.02
N ASP A 173 11.58 1.76 7.28
CA ASP A 173 13.02 1.72 6.99
C ASP A 173 13.40 2.73 5.89
N THR A 174 12.48 2.94 4.94
CA THR A 174 12.60 3.91 3.85
C THR A 174 11.29 4.68 3.69
N VAL A 175 11.37 5.96 3.31
CA VAL A 175 10.20 6.80 3.03
C VAL A 175 10.32 7.39 1.63
N LEU A 176 9.37 7.12 0.73
CA LEU A 176 9.22 7.86 -0.52
C LEU A 176 8.44 9.14 -0.23
N ARG A 177 9.15 10.28 -0.23
CA ARG A 177 8.54 11.61 -0.11
C ARG A 177 8.18 12.13 -1.50
N MET A 178 6.90 12.01 -1.85
CA MET A 178 6.38 12.35 -3.17
C MET A 178 5.71 13.73 -3.18
N VAL A 179 6.00 14.54 -4.19
CA VAL A 179 5.38 15.87 -4.35
C VAL A 179 4.94 16.06 -5.80
N SER A 180 3.75 16.63 -5.99
CA SER A 180 3.30 17.07 -7.32
C SER A 180 4.05 18.33 -7.76
N CYS A 181 4.38 18.41 -9.05
CA CYS A 181 5.14 19.51 -9.63
C CYS A 181 4.23 20.71 -9.97
N ASP A 182 3.57 21.26 -8.95
CA ASP A 182 2.70 22.43 -9.02
C ASP A 182 2.80 23.29 -7.75
N LEU A 183 2.21 24.48 -7.79
CA LEU A 183 2.23 25.42 -6.65
C LEU A 183 1.56 24.83 -5.40
N LYS A 184 0.54 23.99 -5.55
CA LYS A 184 -0.14 23.33 -4.43
C LYS A 184 0.77 22.30 -3.77
N GLY A 185 1.51 21.52 -4.56
CA GLY A 185 2.50 20.57 -4.06
C GLY A 185 3.63 21.25 -3.29
N VAL A 186 4.17 22.34 -3.81
CA VAL A 186 5.22 23.13 -3.14
C VAL A 186 4.69 23.77 -1.85
N SER A 187 3.50 24.36 -1.88
CA SER A 187 2.85 24.96 -0.70
C SER A 187 2.58 23.90 0.37
N TYR A 188 2.08 22.73 -0.03
CA TYR A 188 1.90 21.58 0.87
C TYR A 188 3.21 21.19 1.53
N LEU A 189 4.26 21.00 0.72
CA LEU A 189 5.58 20.61 1.24
C LEU A 189 6.08 21.62 2.29
N ALA A 190 6.02 22.91 1.98
CA ALA A 190 6.43 23.97 2.90
C ALA A 190 5.66 23.96 4.22
N SER A 191 4.38 23.58 4.20
CA SER A 191 3.55 23.48 5.41
C SER A 191 3.80 22.22 6.22
N GLN A 192 4.23 21.11 5.58
CA GLN A 192 4.45 19.84 6.26
C GLN A 192 5.87 19.67 6.79
N LEU A 193 6.89 20.28 6.14
CA LEU A 193 8.28 20.16 6.58
C LEU A 193 8.52 20.52 8.04
N PRO A 194 7.90 21.58 8.61
CA PRO A 194 8.05 21.89 10.03
C PRO A 194 7.57 20.79 10.98
N LEU A 195 6.60 19.96 10.55
CA LEU A 195 6.11 18.82 11.35
C LEU A 195 7.13 17.69 11.44
N LEU A 196 8.05 17.60 10.47
CA LEU A 196 9.08 16.58 10.40
C LEU A 196 10.38 16.99 11.13
N ASN A 197 10.33 18.04 11.94
CA ASN A 197 11.47 18.46 12.76
C ASN A 197 11.55 17.59 14.01
N GLY A 198 12.52 16.69 14.04
CA GLY A 198 12.77 15.80 15.17
C GLY A 198 13.49 14.54 14.72
N GLU A 199 14.30 13.98 15.62
CA GLU A 199 15.11 12.79 15.35
C GLU A 199 14.25 11.56 14.99
N GLN A 200 13.02 11.48 15.55
CA GLN A 200 12.10 10.38 15.29
C GLN A 200 11.71 10.23 13.80
N TRP A 201 11.78 11.31 13.03
CA TRP A 201 11.45 11.26 11.59
C TRP A 201 12.58 10.76 10.72
N ASN A 202 13.82 10.84 11.19
CA ASN A 202 15.04 10.43 10.47
C ASN A 202 15.00 10.82 8.98
N SER A 203 15.23 12.09 8.69
CA SER A 203 15.13 12.64 7.32
C SER A 203 16.05 11.98 6.30
N ASP A 204 17.09 11.27 6.72
CA ASP A 204 18.06 10.60 5.83
C ASP A 204 17.47 9.41 5.10
N LYS A 205 16.45 8.76 5.68
CA LYS A 205 15.72 7.67 5.03
C LYS A 205 14.69 8.14 3.98
N HIS A 206 14.54 9.47 3.79
CA HIS A 206 13.56 10.04 2.88
C HIS A 206 14.10 10.20 1.47
N ILE A 207 13.61 9.43 0.53
CA ILE A 207 13.87 9.53 -0.91
C ILE A 207 12.91 10.56 -1.51
N ARG A 208 13.41 11.57 -2.20
CA ARG A 208 12.63 12.70 -2.72
C ARG A 208 12.21 12.46 -4.16
N ILE A 209 10.90 12.53 -4.43
CA ILE A 209 10.32 12.14 -5.71
C ILE A 209 9.37 13.22 -6.23
N ALA A 210 9.55 13.63 -7.49
CA ALA A 210 8.51 14.31 -8.24
C ALA A 210 7.54 13.26 -8.78
N GLY A 211 6.28 13.31 -8.34
CA GLY A 211 5.26 12.32 -8.71
C GLY A 211 4.23 12.87 -9.68
N ASN A 212 3.66 11.98 -10.51
CA ASN A 212 2.61 12.29 -11.49
C ASN A 212 2.97 13.45 -12.43
N LEU A 213 4.21 13.44 -12.93
CA LEU A 213 4.84 14.55 -13.63
C LEU A 213 4.30 14.69 -15.07
N GLN A 214 3.73 15.86 -15.37
CA GLN A 214 3.26 16.23 -16.71
C GLN A 214 4.39 16.85 -17.54
N LYS A 215 4.34 16.69 -18.88
CA LYS A 215 5.41 17.13 -19.80
C LYS A 215 5.75 18.63 -19.75
N TYR A 216 4.79 19.46 -19.35
CA TYR A 216 4.92 20.93 -19.31
C TYR A 216 5.31 21.48 -17.93
N GLN A 217 5.51 20.62 -16.93
CA GLN A 217 5.81 21.08 -15.57
C GLN A 217 7.31 21.37 -15.40
N ALA A 218 7.60 22.46 -14.68
CA ALA A 218 8.97 22.92 -14.42
C ALA A 218 9.56 22.16 -13.22
N VAL A 219 10.18 21.00 -13.47
CA VAL A 219 10.74 20.12 -12.44
C VAL A 219 11.88 20.77 -11.66
N ASP A 220 12.68 21.61 -12.30
CA ASP A 220 13.85 22.25 -11.67
C ASP A 220 13.46 23.12 -10.47
N ASN A 221 12.30 23.79 -10.53
CA ASN A 221 11.79 24.58 -9.42
C ASN A 221 11.40 23.69 -8.22
N LEU A 222 10.77 22.54 -8.49
CA LEU A 222 10.47 21.56 -7.45
C LEU A 222 11.75 20.94 -6.88
N ALA A 223 12.71 20.59 -7.74
CA ALA A 223 14.00 20.06 -7.31
C ALA A 223 14.71 21.01 -6.36
N GLN A 224 14.74 22.31 -6.68
CA GLN A 224 15.30 23.33 -5.80
C GLN A 224 14.55 23.41 -4.46
N ALA A 225 13.23 23.42 -4.48
CA ALA A 225 12.40 23.49 -3.27
C ALA A 225 12.56 22.25 -2.36
N MET A 226 12.84 21.09 -2.94
CA MET A 226 13.06 19.83 -2.20
C MET A 226 14.53 19.59 -1.80
N GLY A 227 15.47 20.41 -2.26
CA GLY A 227 16.91 20.17 -2.05
C GLY A 227 17.44 18.98 -2.86
N GLY A 228 16.93 18.79 -4.08
CA GLY A 228 17.23 17.70 -5.00
C GLY A 228 16.09 16.68 -5.13
N LEU A 229 16.11 15.91 -6.21
CA LEU A 229 15.20 14.82 -6.49
C LEU A 229 15.98 13.55 -6.81
N SER A 230 15.60 12.43 -6.20
CA SER A 230 16.15 11.11 -6.53
C SER A 230 15.47 10.52 -7.77
N TYR A 231 14.14 10.68 -7.87
CA TYR A 231 13.36 10.13 -8.98
C TYR A 231 12.30 11.11 -9.48
N GLN A 232 11.90 10.89 -10.73
CA GLN A 232 10.85 11.64 -11.42
C GLN A 232 9.87 10.65 -12.05
N ILE A 233 8.71 10.45 -11.44
CA ILE A 233 7.69 9.51 -11.93
C ILE A 233 6.78 10.27 -12.90
N PRO A 234 6.82 9.96 -14.21
CA PRO A 234 5.98 10.64 -15.19
C PRO A 234 4.52 10.24 -15.04
N HIS A 235 3.64 11.12 -15.45
CA HIS A 235 2.24 10.78 -15.69
C HIS A 235 2.11 9.71 -16.77
N ALA A 236 1.18 8.75 -16.58
CA ALA A 236 0.87 7.73 -17.56
C ALA A 236 -0.66 7.57 -17.68
N GLU A 237 -1.22 7.89 -18.85
CA GLU A 237 -2.66 7.84 -19.09
C GLU A 237 -3.28 6.45 -18.84
N GLU A 238 -2.57 5.37 -19.20
CA GLU A 238 -3.03 4.01 -18.91
C GLU A 238 -3.17 3.74 -17.41
N VAL A 239 -2.26 4.26 -16.61
CA VAL A 239 -2.29 4.15 -15.15
C VAL A 239 -3.45 4.95 -14.57
N GLU A 240 -3.69 6.15 -15.10
CA GLU A 240 -4.86 6.96 -14.73
C GLU A 240 -6.16 6.24 -15.07
N GLN A 241 -6.29 5.66 -16.25
CA GLN A 241 -7.45 4.85 -16.65
C GLN A 241 -7.66 3.63 -15.76
N GLN A 242 -6.57 2.94 -15.36
CA GLN A 242 -6.62 1.83 -14.41
C GLN A 242 -7.12 2.30 -13.04
N PHE A 243 -6.65 3.45 -12.55
CA PHE A 243 -7.12 4.03 -11.30
C PHE A 243 -8.60 4.40 -11.36
N LEU A 244 -9.02 5.13 -12.40
CA LEU A 244 -10.42 5.53 -12.59
C LEU A 244 -11.39 4.34 -12.70
N SER A 245 -10.91 3.19 -13.16
CA SER A 245 -11.70 1.96 -13.28
C SER A 245 -11.52 0.99 -12.10
N GLY A 246 -10.76 1.36 -11.05
CA GLY A 246 -10.50 0.50 -9.89
C GLY A 246 -9.70 -0.76 -10.22
N ASN A 247 -8.76 -0.67 -11.14
CA ASN A 247 -8.01 -1.82 -11.67
C ASN A 247 -6.49 -1.59 -11.67
N LEU A 248 -5.94 -0.99 -10.62
CA LEU A 248 -4.51 -0.64 -10.57
C LEU A 248 -3.56 -1.85 -10.61
N TYR A 249 -4.03 -3.04 -10.23
CA TYR A 249 -3.22 -4.26 -10.29
C TYR A 249 -3.11 -4.88 -11.68
N LYS A 250 -3.74 -4.29 -12.72
CA LYS A 250 -3.53 -4.73 -14.10
C LYS A 250 -2.15 -4.36 -14.63
N ASP A 251 -1.61 -5.21 -15.49
CA ASP A 251 -0.36 -4.96 -16.17
C ASP A 251 -0.46 -3.75 -17.10
N LEU A 252 0.68 -3.07 -17.30
CA LEU A 252 0.81 -1.98 -18.25
C LEU A 252 1.21 -2.54 -19.61
N THR A 253 0.42 -2.26 -20.61
CA THR A 253 0.59 -2.78 -21.98
C THR A 253 0.91 -1.69 -23.01
N ALA A 254 0.54 -0.44 -22.72
CA ALA A 254 0.72 0.68 -23.63
C ALA A 254 2.20 1.09 -23.75
N LYS A 255 2.65 1.39 -24.97
CA LYS A 255 4.05 1.83 -25.21
C LYS A 255 4.41 3.11 -24.47
N GLN A 256 3.46 4.04 -24.31
CA GLN A 256 3.65 5.30 -23.60
C GLN A 256 3.84 5.11 -22.09
N SER A 257 3.38 3.98 -21.52
CA SER A 257 3.54 3.67 -20.10
C SER A 257 4.92 3.11 -19.74
N ARG A 258 5.77 2.81 -20.74
CA ARG A 258 7.08 2.20 -20.50
C ARG A 258 8.03 3.03 -19.64
N VAL A 259 7.97 4.36 -19.77
CA VAL A 259 8.85 5.24 -18.95
C VAL A 259 8.41 5.20 -17.50
N PHE A 260 7.10 5.27 -17.25
CA PHE A 260 6.53 5.07 -15.92
C PHE A 260 6.92 3.70 -15.34
N GLN A 261 6.71 2.63 -16.11
CA GLN A 261 7.02 1.26 -15.68
C GLN A 261 8.51 1.08 -15.33
N LYS A 262 9.41 1.61 -16.15
CA LYS A 262 10.86 1.58 -15.87
C LYS A 262 11.20 2.28 -14.56
N MET A 263 10.55 3.41 -14.27
CA MET A 263 10.79 4.15 -13.03
C MET A 263 10.30 3.36 -11.82
N ILE A 264 9.13 2.72 -11.89
CA ILE A 264 8.64 1.84 -10.82
C ILE A 264 9.60 0.67 -10.57
N ILE A 265 10.09 0.03 -11.64
CA ILE A 265 11.06 -1.06 -11.54
C ILE A 265 12.34 -0.58 -10.87
N GLN A 266 12.90 0.52 -11.35
CA GLN A 266 14.14 1.10 -10.79
C GLN A 266 13.99 1.40 -9.29
N ILE A 267 12.88 2.05 -8.89
CA ILE A 267 12.61 2.34 -7.47
C ILE A 267 12.50 1.05 -6.66
N ALA A 268 11.81 0.04 -7.18
CA ALA A 268 11.67 -1.24 -6.47
C ALA A 268 13.01 -1.94 -6.29
N GLU A 269 13.83 -2.01 -7.35
CA GLU A 269 15.15 -2.65 -7.32
C GLU A 269 16.10 -1.93 -6.37
N GLU A 270 16.13 -0.60 -6.39
CA GLU A 270 17.04 0.19 -5.53
C GLU A 270 16.58 0.27 -4.06
N VAL A 271 15.26 0.28 -3.81
CA VAL A 271 14.72 0.39 -2.44
C VAL A 271 14.72 -0.95 -1.73
N PHE A 272 14.40 -2.04 -2.44
CA PHE A 272 14.23 -3.36 -1.83
C PHE A 272 15.38 -4.32 -2.12
N ASP A 273 16.38 -3.90 -2.85
CA ASP A 273 17.55 -4.73 -3.24
C ASP A 273 17.14 -6.07 -3.89
N VAL A 274 16.28 -6.02 -4.95
CA VAL A 274 15.64 -7.18 -5.58
C VAL A 274 15.91 -7.31 -7.08
#